data_2fc599537b6229bdb31936eac22bc591
#
_entry.id   2fc599537b6229bdb31936eac22bc591
#
_cell.length_a   1.000
_cell.length_b   1.000
_cell.length_c   1.000
_cell.angle_alpha   90.00
_cell.angle_beta   90.00
_cell.angle_gamma   90.00
#
_symmetry.space_group_name_H-M   'P 1'
#
loop_
_entity.id
_entity.type
_entity.pdbx_description
1 polymer ?
#
loop_
_entity_poly.entity_id
_entity_poly.type
_entity_poly.pdbx_seq_one_letter_code
_entity_poly.pdbx_strand_id
1 'polypeptide(L)'
;MLAGQGLNGGQSSLDGPTFIASVGWDWIPGIRDRNTGIWQDVRLQIGGDVVIGDPHIITDLPLPDTTKAMVKIAVPIRNISNNNVFGELSAKFEGVNIKTAYSLKPNEEKSIVFDPKDYVELNLNNPKLWWPNGYGAPNLYHLELEANTGAISSDKKKLQFGVRELSYELMINTPAKANHRIAYTPA
;
A
#
# COMPACT_ATOMS: atom_id res chain seq x y z
N MET A 1 -7.28 23.79 -20.99
CA MET A 1 -5.80 23.88 -21.11
C MET A 1 -5.41 23.01 -22.28
N LEU A 2 -4.61 23.51 -23.23
CA LEU A 2 -4.22 22.70 -24.37
C LEU A 2 -3.21 21.64 -23.94
N ALA A 3 -3.43 20.39 -24.34
CA ALA A 3 -2.49 19.30 -24.10
C ALA A 3 -1.11 19.67 -24.69
N GLY A 4 -0.05 19.42 -23.95
CA GLY A 4 1.31 19.74 -24.37
C GLY A 4 1.82 21.13 -23.96
N GLN A 5 1.03 21.92 -23.26
CA GLN A 5 1.50 23.18 -22.69
C GLN A 5 2.00 22.96 -21.26
N GLY A 6 3.26 23.10 -21.05
CA GLY A 6 3.93 22.98 -19.76
C GLY A 6 5.35 22.46 -19.92
N LEU A 7 6.16 22.74 -18.94
CA LEU A 7 7.50 22.15 -18.86
C LEU A 7 7.39 20.64 -18.73
N ASN A 8 8.22 19.89 -19.44
CA ASN A 8 8.35 18.43 -19.29
C ASN A 8 7.13 17.60 -19.70
N GLY A 9 6.57 17.84 -20.87
CA GLY A 9 5.49 17.02 -21.40
C GLY A 9 4.07 17.50 -21.06
N GLY A 10 3.92 18.55 -20.27
CA GLY A 10 2.64 19.20 -20.00
C GLY A 10 1.57 18.24 -19.49
N GLN A 11 0.37 18.40 -20.00
CA GLN A 11 -0.81 17.63 -19.57
C GLN A 11 -0.68 16.11 -19.79
N SER A 12 0.03 15.69 -20.84
CA SER A 12 0.19 14.26 -21.13
C SER A 12 0.99 13.50 -20.05
N SER A 13 1.79 14.21 -19.25
CA SER A 13 2.48 13.61 -18.12
C SER A 13 1.62 13.49 -16.87
N LEU A 14 0.52 14.25 -16.77
CA LEU A 14 -0.41 14.23 -15.65
C LEU A 14 -1.57 13.27 -15.88
N ASP A 15 -2.07 13.20 -17.10
CA ASP A 15 -3.28 12.44 -17.47
C ASP A 15 -2.95 11.12 -18.20
N GLY A 16 -1.66 10.83 -18.42
CA GLY A 16 -1.25 9.60 -19.11
C GLY A 16 -1.50 8.36 -18.26
N PRO A 17 -1.96 7.26 -18.87
CA PRO A 17 -2.18 5.99 -18.17
C PRO A 17 -0.86 5.28 -17.77
N THR A 18 0.27 5.84 -18.17
CA THR A 18 1.59 5.26 -17.95
C THR A 18 2.36 6.04 -16.89
N PHE A 19 3.31 5.36 -16.26
CA PHE A 19 4.20 5.99 -15.29
C PHE A 19 4.90 7.23 -15.87
N ILE A 20 5.03 8.25 -15.04
CA ILE A 20 5.60 9.59 -15.37
C ILE A 20 7.07 9.57 -15.85
N ALA A 21 7.70 8.39 -15.93
CA ALA A 21 9.07 8.21 -16.40
C ALA A 21 9.32 8.69 -17.84
N SER A 22 8.26 8.95 -18.61
CA SER A 22 8.36 9.56 -19.94
C SER A 22 8.64 11.07 -19.88
N VAL A 23 8.58 11.69 -18.70
CA VAL A 23 8.86 13.11 -18.50
C VAL A 23 10.37 13.33 -18.39
N GLY A 24 10.91 14.33 -19.07
CA GLY A 24 12.31 14.72 -18.99
C GLY A 24 13.21 14.17 -20.10
N TRP A 25 12.66 13.53 -21.11
CA TRP A 25 13.42 13.06 -22.26
C TRP A 25 14.11 14.19 -23.05
N ASP A 26 13.59 15.40 -22.95
CA ASP A 26 14.12 16.58 -23.65
C ASP A 26 15.45 17.08 -23.07
N TRP A 27 15.82 16.67 -21.86
CA TRP A 27 17.04 17.07 -21.17
C TRP A 27 18.12 16.01 -21.17
N ILE A 28 17.78 14.80 -21.52
CA ILE A 28 18.70 13.68 -21.52
C ILE A 28 19.29 13.55 -22.91
N PRO A 29 20.61 13.40 -23.06
CA PRO A 29 21.22 13.07 -24.34
C PRO A 29 20.47 11.90 -24.97
N GLY A 30 20.17 11.99 -26.28
CA GLY A 30 19.35 11.00 -26.98
C GLY A 30 19.79 9.57 -26.66
N ILE A 31 18.96 8.86 -25.95
CA ILE A 31 19.19 7.42 -25.69
C ILE A 31 18.85 6.70 -26.97
N ARG A 32 19.83 5.97 -27.50
CA ARG A 32 19.60 5.06 -28.60
C ARG A 32 18.66 3.98 -28.12
N ASP A 33 17.62 3.69 -28.87
CA ASP A 33 16.58 2.74 -28.55
C ASP A 33 15.67 3.25 -27.40
N ARG A 34 14.46 3.63 -27.76
CA ARG A 34 13.46 4.16 -26.80
C ARG A 34 13.15 3.09 -25.74
N ASN A 35 13.31 3.44 -24.47
CA ASN A 35 12.92 2.59 -23.35
C ASN A 35 11.39 2.48 -23.29
N THR A 36 10.84 1.66 -24.16
CA THR A 36 9.42 1.33 -24.19
C THR A 36 9.25 -0.17 -24.10
N GLY A 37 8.21 -0.61 -23.44
CA GLY A 37 7.90 -2.04 -23.32
C GLY A 37 7.49 -2.44 -21.93
N ILE A 38 7.31 -3.73 -21.76
CA ILE A 38 6.98 -4.35 -20.47
C ILE A 38 8.28 -4.43 -19.65
N TRP A 39 8.33 -3.71 -18.54
CA TRP A 39 9.52 -3.64 -17.67
C TRP A 39 9.35 -4.34 -16.32
N GLN A 40 8.13 -4.83 -16.04
CA GLN A 40 7.82 -5.64 -14.86
C GLN A 40 7.34 -7.02 -15.28
N ASP A 41 7.31 -7.96 -14.34
CA ASP A 41 6.86 -9.32 -14.57
C ASP A 41 5.43 -9.38 -15.13
N VAL A 42 5.21 -10.21 -16.12
CA VAL A 42 3.87 -10.63 -16.56
C VAL A 42 3.54 -11.93 -15.85
N ARG A 43 2.47 -11.94 -15.08
CA ARG A 43 2.05 -13.11 -14.31
C ARG A 43 0.66 -13.54 -14.72
N LEU A 44 0.47 -14.85 -14.88
CA LEU A 44 -0.82 -15.47 -14.99
C LEU A 44 -1.19 -16.04 -13.62
N GLN A 45 -2.30 -15.58 -13.04
CA GLN A 45 -2.82 -16.10 -11.79
C GLN A 45 -4.11 -16.88 -12.05
N ILE A 46 -4.20 -18.10 -11.52
CA ILE A 46 -5.40 -18.93 -11.56
C ILE A 46 -5.89 -19.04 -10.11
N GLY A 47 -7.12 -18.65 -9.86
CA GLY A 47 -7.73 -18.62 -8.53
C GLY A 47 -9.16 -19.13 -8.55
N GLY A 48 -9.82 -19.05 -7.39
CA GLY A 48 -11.24 -19.35 -7.22
C GLY A 48 -12.13 -18.11 -7.40
N ASP A 49 -13.32 -18.18 -6.79
CA ASP A 49 -14.38 -17.18 -6.96
C ASP A 49 -14.13 -15.84 -6.24
N VAL A 50 -13.16 -15.80 -5.32
CA VAL A 50 -12.82 -14.57 -4.57
C VAL A 50 -11.40 -14.14 -4.88
N VAL A 51 -11.25 -12.88 -5.21
CA VAL A 51 -9.96 -12.25 -5.53
C VAL A 51 -9.63 -11.20 -4.47
N ILE A 52 -8.35 -11.17 -4.06
CA ILE A 52 -7.80 -10.17 -3.15
C ILE A 52 -7.30 -8.97 -3.97
N GLY A 53 -7.85 -7.79 -3.71
CA GLY A 53 -7.42 -6.52 -4.29
C GLY A 53 -6.09 -6.03 -3.71
N ASP A 54 -5.81 -4.73 -3.81
CA ASP A 54 -4.60 -4.13 -3.26
C ASP A 54 -4.81 -3.77 -1.79
N PRO A 55 -4.12 -4.47 -0.86
CA PRO A 55 -4.28 -4.21 0.56
C PRO A 55 -3.57 -2.91 0.97
N HIS A 56 -4.17 -2.21 1.92
CA HIS A 56 -3.61 -1.02 2.54
C HIS A 56 -3.16 -1.35 3.96
N ILE A 57 -1.86 -1.22 4.24
CA ILE A 57 -1.27 -1.44 5.55
C ILE A 57 -0.90 -0.08 6.14
N ILE A 58 -1.40 0.19 7.34
CA ILE A 58 -1.08 1.37 8.11
C ILE A 58 -0.32 0.93 9.35
N THR A 59 0.83 1.57 9.58
CA THR A 59 1.62 1.38 10.79
C THR A 59 1.62 2.68 11.58
N ASP A 60 1.37 2.57 12.88
CA ASP A 60 1.32 3.70 13.81
C ASP A 60 2.27 3.41 14.99
N LEU A 61 3.15 4.36 15.28
CA LEU A 61 4.04 4.31 16.43
C LEU A 61 3.66 5.46 17.39
N PRO A 62 3.40 5.15 18.68
CA PRO A 62 3.06 6.18 19.67
C PRO A 62 4.30 6.99 20.07
N LEU A 63 4.85 7.76 19.15
CA LEU A 63 6.07 8.54 19.39
C LEU A 63 6.00 9.39 20.67
N PRO A 64 7.08 9.49 21.44
CA PRO A 64 8.45 9.03 21.14
C PRO A 64 8.73 7.56 21.45
N ASP A 65 7.74 6.78 21.90
CA ASP A 65 7.91 5.36 22.22
C ASP A 65 7.94 4.51 20.94
N THR A 66 9.12 4.08 20.54
CA THR A 66 9.34 3.20 19.38
C THR A 66 9.36 1.71 19.75
N THR A 67 9.12 1.38 21.02
CA THR A 67 9.06 -0.03 21.48
C THR A 67 7.72 -0.68 21.17
N LYS A 68 6.76 0.08 20.68
CA LYS A 68 5.43 -0.39 20.31
C LYS A 68 5.06 0.11 18.91
N ALA A 69 4.29 -0.69 18.21
CA ALA A 69 3.66 -0.28 16.96
C ALA A 69 2.29 -0.96 16.82
N MET A 70 1.36 -0.27 16.22
CA MET A 70 0.05 -0.79 15.85
C MET A 70 -0.01 -0.97 14.34
N VAL A 71 -0.48 -2.14 13.90
CA VAL A 71 -0.61 -2.44 12.48
C VAL A 71 -2.08 -2.63 12.15
N LYS A 72 -2.58 -1.86 11.18
CA LYS A 72 -3.93 -1.99 10.65
C LYS A 72 -3.85 -2.44 9.20
N ILE A 73 -4.63 -3.45 8.83
CA ILE A 73 -4.60 -4.03 7.49
C ILE A 73 -6.01 -3.98 6.91
N ALA A 74 -6.19 -3.20 5.85
CA ALA A 74 -7.44 -3.16 5.08
C ALA A 74 -7.24 -3.94 3.78
N VAL A 75 -8.06 -4.97 3.58
CA VAL A 75 -7.95 -5.91 2.46
C VAL A 75 -9.22 -5.85 1.63
N PRO A 76 -9.20 -5.26 0.43
CA PRO A 76 -10.31 -5.36 -0.49
C PRO A 76 -10.39 -6.80 -1.01
N ILE A 77 -11.58 -7.40 -0.94
CA ILE A 77 -11.88 -8.69 -1.55
C ILE A 77 -13.09 -8.55 -2.47
N ARG A 78 -13.09 -9.27 -3.57
CA ARG A 78 -14.18 -9.26 -4.55
C ARG A 78 -14.59 -10.66 -4.93
N ASN A 79 -15.89 -10.91 -4.93
CA ASN A 79 -16.48 -12.10 -5.51
C ASN A 79 -16.62 -11.89 -7.03
N ILE A 80 -15.97 -12.71 -7.84
CA ILE A 80 -16.03 -12.64 -9.29
C ILE A 80 -17.02 -13.63 -9.90
N SER A 81 -17.74 -14.39 -9.05
CA SER A 81 -18.75 -15.36 -9.47
C SER A 81 -20.18 -14.79 -9.43
N ASN A 82 -21.10 -15.53 -10.01
CA ASN A 82 -22.53 -15.21 -10.01
C ASN A 82 -23.30 -15.82 -8.81
N ASN A 83 -22.59 -16.39 -7.84
CA ASN A 83 -23.17 -17.03 -6.66
C ASN A 83 -22.76 -16.30 -5.37
N ASN A 84 -23.54 -16.48 -4.30
CA ASN A 84 -23.08 -16.07 -2.98
C ASN A 84 -21.89 -16.93 -2.54
N VAL A 85 -20.86 -16.29 -2.01
CA VAL A 85 -19.66 -16.97 -1.55
C VAL A 85 -19.43 -16.68 -0.07
N PHE A 86 -19.08 -17.73 0.66
CA PHE A 86 -18.73 -17.67 2.09
C PHE A 86 -17.32 -18.22 2.28
N GLY A 87 -16.54 -17.57 3.12
CA GLY A 87 -15.17 -18.00 3.31
C GLY A 87 -14.50 -17.35 4.49
N GLU A 88 -13.18 -17.53 4.56
CA GLU A 88 -12.30 -16.98 5.58
C GLU A 88 -11.13 -16.27 4.91
N LEU A 89 -10.87 -15.03 5.32
CA LEU A 89 -9.68 -14.30 4.98
C LEU A 89 -8.68 -14.40 6.14
N SER A 90 -7.46 -14.82 5.86
CA SER A 90 -6.36 -14.86 6.82
C SER A 90 -5.25 -13.88 6.45
N ALA A 91 -4.58 -13.34 7.48
CA ALA A 91 -3.39 -12.51 7.36
C ALA A 91 -2.31 -13.05 8.29
N LYS A 92 -1.11 -13.28 7.76
CA LYS A 92 0.03 -13.86 8.48
C LYS A 92 1.30 -13.08 8.21
N PHE A 93 2.00 -12.72 9.24
CA PHE A 93 3.38 -12.21 9.19
C PHE A 93 4.06 -12.43 10.54
N GLU A 94 5.36 -12.53 10.58
CA GLU A 94 6.26 -12.72 11.75
C GLU A 94 5.58 -12.80 13.14
N GLY A 95 5.05 -13.98 13.49
CA GLY A 95 4.38 -14.22 14.77
C GLY A 95 2.91 -13.83 14.84
N VAL A 96 2.38 -13.12 13.84
CA VAL A 96 0.96 -12.79 13.72
C VAL A 96 0.26 -13.78 12.81
N ASN A 97 -0.87 -14.31 13.26
CA ASN A 97 -1.73 -15.19 12.46
C ASN A 97 -3.19 -14.93 12.85
N ILE A 98 -3.86 -14.12 12.06
CA ILE A 98 -5.23 -13.68 12.30
C ILE A 98 -6.13 -14.04 11.12
N LYS A 99 -7.42 -14.18 11.38
CA LYS A 99 -8.40 -14.57 10.38
C LYS A 99 -9.79 -14.06 10.71
N THR A 100 -10.61 -13.89 9.70
CA THR A 100 -12.00 -13.50 9.84
C THR A 100 -12.86 -14.12 8.75
N ALA A 101 -14.11 -14.46 9.08
CA ALA A 101 -15.07 -14.95 8.11
C ALA A 101 -15.59 -13.81 7.24
N TYR A 102 -15.92 -14.14 5.99
CA TYR A 102 -16.59 -13.22 5.09
C TYR A 102 -17.77 -13.87 4.37
N SER A 103 -18.69 -13.01 3.93
CA SER A 103 -19.79 -13.35 3.04
C SER A 103 -19.88 -12.28 1.97
N LEU A 104 -19.95 -12.70 0.72
CA LEU A 104 -20.04 -11.82 -0.45
C LEU A 104 -21.17 -12.28 -1.36
N LYS A 105 -21.98 -11.32 -1.81
CA LYS A 105 -22.98 -11.53 -2.88
C LYS A 105 -22.27 -11.65 -4.24
N PRO A 106 -22.97 -12.06 -5.31
CA PRO A 106 -22.44 -12.05 -6.66
C PRO A 106 -21.86 -10.69 -7.03
N ASN A 107 -20.62 -10.68 -7.55
CA ASN A 107 -19.90 -9.48 -7.98
C ASN A 107 -19.69 -8.41 -6.89
N GLU A 108 -19.93 -8.73 -5.61
CA GLU A 108 -19.73 -7.81 -4.50
C GLU A 108 -18.24 -7.62 -4.22
N GLU A 109 -17.87 -6.37 -3.96
CA GLU A 109 -16.58 -5.98 -3.42
C GLU A 109 -16.75 -5.46 -1.99
N LYS A 110 -15.88 -5.89 -1.08
CA LYS A 110 -15.91 -5.50 0.33
C LYS A 110 -14.50 -5.36 0.85
N SER A 111 -14.25 -4.31 1.62
CA SER A 111 -12.99 -4.18 2.36
C SER A 111 -13.13 -4.85 3.73
N ILE A 112 -12.27 -5.81 4.00
CA ILE A 112 -12.11 -6.46 5.31
C ILE A 112 -10.99 -5.74 6.04
N VAL A 113 -11.26 -5.33 7.29
CA VAL A 113 -10.28 -4.60 8.10
C VAL A 113 -9.88 -5.43 9.30
N PHE A 114 -8.60 -5.70 9.42
CA PHE A 114 -7.99 -6.18 10.65
C PHE A 114 -7.48 -4.96 11.43
N ASP A 115 -8.19 -4.62 12.50
CA ASP A 115 -7.88 -3.46 13.34
C ASP A 115 -7.19 -3.94 14.62
N PRO A 116 -6.11 -3.28 15.11
CA PRO A 116 -5.43 -3.65 16.35
C PRO A 116 -6.31 -3.57 17.60
N LYS A 117 -7.48 -2.91 17.52
CA LYS A 117 -8.48 -2.92 18.59
C LYS A 117 -9.20 -4.26 18.72
N ASP A 118 -9.38 -4.95 17.59
CA ASP A 118 -10.09 -6.23 17.53
C ASP A 118 -9.13 -7.42 17.55
N TYR A 119 -7.89 -7.21 17.09
CA TYR A 119 -6.82 -8.21 16.99
C TYR A 119 -5.59 -7.76 17.77
N VAL A 120 -5.44 -8.26 19.00
CA VAL A 120 -4.35 -7.87 19.90
C VAL A 120 -2.97 -8.18 19.33
N GLU A 121 -2.88 -9.20 18.46
CA GLU A 121 -1.65 -9.62 17.79
C GLU A 121 -1.08 -8.54 16.87
N LEU A 122 -1.91 -7.60 16.43
CA LEU A 122 -1.50 -6.45 15.61
C LEU A 122 -0.84 -5.32 16.42
N ASN A 123 -0.79 -5.46 17.75
CA ASN A 123 -0.03 -4.57 18.63
C ASN A 123 1.36 -5.17 18.84
N LEU A 124 2.30 -4.74 18.04
CA LEU A 124 3.67 -5.26 18.04
C LEU A 124 4.47 -4.69 19.21
N ASN A 125 5.19 -5.56 19.91
CA ASN A 125 6.17 -5.17 20.92
C ASN A 125 7.57 -5.27 20.33
N ASN A 126 8.39 -4.24 20.53
CA ASN A 126 9.75 -4.11 19.98
C ASN A 126 9.80 -4.39 18.46
N PRO A 127 9.01 -3.66 17.66
CA PRO A 127 8.97 -3.89 16.22
C PRO A 127 10.32 -3.61 15.57
N LYS A 128 10.62 -4.34 14.50
CA LYS A 128 11.76 -4.04 13.63
C LYS A 128 11.39 -2.82 12.79
N LEU A 129 11.98 -1.67 13.11
CA LEU A 129 11.72 -0.44 12.37
C LEU A 129 12.39 -0.46 11.00
N TRP A 130 11.72 0.08 10.02
CA TRP A 130 12.28 0.32 8.71
C TRP A 130 12.94 1.70 8.64
N TRP A 131 14.16 1.75 8.13
CA TRP A 131 14.89 2.98 7.93
C TRP A 131 15.38 3.10 6.49
N PRO A 132 15.39 4.32 5.90
CA PRO A 132 16.01 4.53 4.60
C PRO A 132 17.53 4.35 4.68
N ASN A 133 18.14 4.20 3.51
CA ASN A 133 19.59 4.02 3.41
C ASN A 133 20.35 5.13 4.15
N GLY A 134 21.34 4.72 4.97
CA GLY A 134 22.17 5.63 5.78
C GLY A 134 21.56 6.00 7.15
N TYR A 135 20.32 5.63 7.46
CA TYR A 135 19.66 5.96 8.73
C TYR A 135 19.41 4.76 9.64
N GLY A 136 19.56 3.56 9.13
CA GLY A 136 19.38 2.32 9.89
C GLY A 136 19.10 1.13 8.99
N ALA A 137 18.60 0.04 9.60
CA ALA A 137 18.30 -1.19 8.88
C ALA A 137 16.95 -1.07 8.13
N PRO A 138 16.88 -1.46 6.84
CA PRO A 138 15.66 -1.44 6.06
C PRO A 138 14.81 -2.70 6.32
N ASN A 139 14.40 -2.91 7.56
CA ASN A 139 13.65 -4.11 7.95
C ASN A 139 12.26 -4.12 7.32
N LEU A 140 11.89 -5.24 6.73
CA LEU A 140 10.58 -5.46 6.13
C LEU A 140 9.91 -6.70 6.74
N TYR A 141 8.61 -6.59 6.97
CA TYR A 141 7.74 -7.70 7.33
C TYR A 141 7.14 -8.31 6.06
N HIS A 142 6.99 -9.62 6.03
CA HIS A 142 6.42 -10.36 4.92
C HIS A 142 4.98 -10.76 5.27
N LEU A 143 4.01 -10.07 4.68
CA LEU A 143 2.60 -10.35 4.87
C LEU A 143 2.10 -11.33 3.79
N GLU A 144 1.49 -12.40 4.25
CA GLU A 144 0.74 -13.34 3.43
C GLU A 144 -0.75 -13.20 3.73
N LEU A 145 -1.52 -12.93 2.69
CA LEU A 145 -2.98 -12.90 2.71
C LEU A 145 -3.50 -14.11 1.94
N GLU A 146 -4.53 -14.76 2.50
CA GLU A 146 -5.19 -15.89 1.84
C GLU A 146 -6.70 -15.81 2.04
N ALA A 147 -7.44 -15.82 0.93
CA ALA A 147 -8.87 -15.93 0.92
C ALA A 147 -9.27 -17.38 0.60
N ASN A 148 -9.95 -18.04 1.54
CA ASN A 148 -10.43 -19.40 1.36
C ASN A 148 -11.94 -19.41 1.19
N THR A 149 -12.43 -20.23 0.25
CA THR A 149 -13.85 -20.53 0.06
C THR A 149 -14.07 -21.99 0.46
N GLY A 150 -14.68 -22.20 1.62
CA GLY A 150 -14.70 -23.52 2.23
C GLY A 150 -13.29 -24.06 2.51
N ALA A 151 -12.97 -25.24 2.00
CA ALA A 151 -11.65 -25.85 2.14
C ALA A 151 -10.68 -25.50 1.00
N ILE A 152 -11.09 -24.67 0.03
CA ILE A 152 -10.32 -24.36 -1.17
C ILE A 152 -9.73 -22.95 -1.03
N SER A 153 -8.45 -22.82 -1.29
CA SER A 153 -7.78 -21.51 -1.41
C SER A 153 -8.23 -20.84 -2.70
N SER A 154 -8.93 -19.71 -2.57
CA SER A 154 -9.44 -18.95 -3.71
C SER A 154 -8.38 -18.00 -4.27
N ASP A 155 -7.70 -17.28 -3.39
CA ASP A 155 -6.64 -16.37 -3.78
C ASP A 155 -5.60 -16.21 -2.67
N LYS A 156 -4.35 -15.91 -3.08
CA LYS A 156 -3.21 -15.65 -2.19
C LYS A 156 -2.44 -14.43 -2.66
N LYS A 157 -2.11 -13.56 -1.72
CA LYS A 157 -1.28 -12.39 -2.00
C LYS A 157 -0.14 -12.30 -1.00
N LYS A 158 1.08 -12.07 -1.50
CA LYS A 158 2.29 -11.85 -0.69
C LYS A 158 2.79 -10.44 -0.95
N LEU A 159 3.07 -9.71 0.11
CA LEU A 159 3.60 -8.37 0.04
C LEU A 159 4.52 -8.07 1.22
N GLN A 160 5.24 -6.97 1.12
CA GLN A 160 6.15 -6.51 2.17
C GLN A 160 5.70 -5.15 2.67
N PHE A 161 5.92 -4.89 3.97
CA PHE A 161 5.70 -3.58 4.55
C PHE A 161 6.77 -3.27 5.61
N GLY A 162 7.07 -1.99 5.78
CA GLY A 162 7.97 -1.50 6.83
C GLY A 162 7.18 -0.84 7.94
N VAL A 163 7.64 -0.99 9.19
CA VAL A 163 7.08 -0.28 10.34
C VAL A 163 7.83 1.02 10.52
N ARG A 164 7.14 2.13 10.30
CA ARG A 164 7.69 3.48 10.44
C ARG A 164 6.56 4.50 10.64
N GLU A 165 6.84 5.50 11.47
CA GLU A 165 6.05 6.73 11.53
C GLU A 165 6.79 7.83 10.77
N LEU A 166 6.06 8.60 9.97
CA LEU A 166 6.56 9.76 9.28
C LEU A 166 5.62 10.93 9.51
N SER A 167 6.13 11.96 10.14
CA SER A 167 5.45 13.24 10.24
C SER A 167 6.30 14.32 9.59
N TYR A 168 5.66 15.34 9.07
CA TYR A 168 6.36 16.52 8.55
C TYR A 168 5.66 17.79 8.98
N GLU A 169 6.47 18.79 9.19
CA GLU A 169 6.03 20.11 9.58
C GLU A 169 6.49 21.11 8.53
N LEU A 170 5.53 21.81 7.94
CA LEU A 170 5.83 22.83 6.95
C LEU A 170 6.19 24.14 7.69
N MET A 171 7.43 24.56 7.60
CA MET A 171 7.84 25.89 8.07
C MET A 171 7.74 26.88 6.91
N ILE A 172 6.82 27.82 7.00
CA ILE A 172 6.76 28.95 6.06
C ILE A 172 7.58 30.08 6.68
N ASN A 173 8.72 30.43 6.07
CA ASN A 173 9.46 31.64 6.39
C ASN A 173 8.65 32.85 5.90
N THR A 174 7.83 33.40 6.76
CA THR A 174 7.23 34.71 6.55
C THR A 174 8.13 35.81 7.12
N PRO A 175 8.11 37.04 6.56
CA PRO A 175 8.88 38.17 7.12
C PRO A 175 8.65 38.31 8.61
N ALA A 176 9.64 38.78 9.35
CA ALA A 176 9.83 38.72 10.80
C ALA A 176 8.67 39.08 11.75
N LYS A 177 7.50 39.42 11.25
CA LYS A 177 6.29 39.72 12.05
C LYS A 177 5.16 38.68 12.00
N ALA A 178 5.32 37.60 11.24
CA ALA A 178 4.30 36.57 11.12
C ALA A 178 4.96 35.19 11.03
N ASN A 179 5.36 34.65 12.18
CA ASN A 179 5.71 33.24 12.28
C ASN A 179 4.42 32.40 12.19
N HIS A 180 4.03 32.00 11.01
CA HIS A 180 2.98 30.99 10.84
C HIS A 180 3.64 29.63 10.66
N ARG A 181 3.42 28.78 11.63
CA ARG A 181 3.77 27.38 11.59
C ARG A 181 2.53 26.62 11.12
N ILE A 182 2.59 26.00 9.99
CA ILE A 182 1.52 25.12 9.52
C ILE A 182 1.98 23.68 9.75
N ALA A 183 1.38 23.06 10.76
CA ALA A 183 1.52 21.61 10.94
C ALA A 183 0.51 20.94 10.02
N TYR A 184 0.98 20.09 9.12
CA TYR A 184 0.12 19.22 8.32
C TYR A 184 0.15 17.82 8.94
N THR A 185 -0.97 17.40 9.48
CA THR A 185 -1.19 16.04 9.93
C THR A 185 -1.96 15.34 8.81
N PRO A 186 -1.37 14.43 8.07
CA PRO A 186 -2.14 13.64 7.10
C PRO A 186 -3.19 12.83 7.86
N ALA A 187 -4.42 12.84 7.35
CA ALA A 187 -5.55 12.07 7.85
C ALA A 187 -5.42 10.60 7.48
#